data_8ae1bfa9479ab0b0487146b23884794f
#
_entry.id   8ae1bfa9479ab0b0487146b23884794f
#
_cell.length_a   1.000
_cell.length_b   1.000
_cell.length_c   1.000
_cell.angle_alpha   90.00
_cell.angle_beta   90.00
_cell.angle_gamma   90.00
#
_symmetry.space_group_name_H-M   'P 1'
#
loop_
_entity.id
_entity.type
_entity.pdbx_description
1 polymer ?
#
loop_
_entity_poly.entity_id
_entity_poly.type
_entity_poly.pdbx_seq_one_letter_code
_entity_poly.pdbx_strand_id
1 'polypeptide(L)'
;MRSSFARSLAVLLLTLPACASDEIAPPREVEIEGPDVLPHVQRFANAVCGATDACTISTYSGHHPVAERALDILVSDVYGQLPSDDNALGDEVAAFALDYQVDHGIWYVIWRQRYNDGSGWDPMEDRGSITQNHYDHVHVSFEETAP
;
A
#
# COMPACT_ATOMS: atom_id res chain seq x y z
N MET A 1 59.80 8.97 -62.51
CA MET A 1 59.56 8.89 -61.02
C MET A 1 58.15 9.30 -60.76
N ARG A 2 57.25 8.36 -60.48
CA ARG A 2 55.87 8.59 -60.14
C ARG A 2 55.63 8.10 -58.69
N SER A 3 55.45 9.00 -57.77
CA SER A 3 55.18 8.71 -56.36
C SER A 3 53.69 8.48 -56.19
N SER A 4 53.32 7.30 -55.74
CA SER A 4 51.94 6.87 -55.46
C SER A 4 51.65 7.09 -53.97
N PHE A 5 50.82 8.07 -53.69
CA PHE A 5 50.32 8.28 -52.32
C PHE A 5 49.10 7.37 -52.06
N ALA A 6 49.28 6.39 -51.22
CA ALA A 6 48.17 5.59 -50.70
C ALA A 6 47.44 6.35 -49.58
N ARG A 7 46.19 6.67 -49.77
CA ARG A 7 45.33 7.25 -48.74
C ARG A 7 44.71 6.13 -47.91
N SER A 8 45.16 6.01 -46.66
CA SER A 8 44.49 5.16 -45.67
C SER A 8 43.18 5.77 -45.21
N LEU A 9 42.09 5.06 -45.47
CA LEU A 9 40.76 5.43 -44.96
C LEU A 9 40.63 4.82 -43.55
N ALA A 10 40.67 5.66 -42.53
CA ALA A 10 40.35 5.26 -41.15
C ALA A 10 38.84 5.18 -40.99
N VAL A 11 38.29 3.99 -40.81
CA VAL A 11 36.90 3.76 -40.46
C VAL A 11 36.75 3.97 -38.95
N LEU A 12 36.11 5.08 -38.57
CA LEU A 12 35.76 5.36 -37.18
C LEU A 12 34.48 4.58 -36.82
N LEU A 13 34.63 3.45 -36.10
CA LEU A 13 33.49 2.76 -35.51
C LEU A 13 32.94 3.59 -34.35
N LEU A 14 31.80 4.24 -34.55
CA LEU A 14 31.00 4.80 -33.45
C LEU A 14 30.33 3.63 -32.71
N THR A 15 30.83 3.32 -31.51
CA THR A 15 30.11 2.47 -30.57
C THR A 15 29.03 3.30 -29.91
N LEU A 16 27.77 3.04 -30.25
CA LEU A 16 26.61 3.60 -29.52
C LEU A 16 26.60 3.01 -28.10
N PRO A 17 26.40 3.84 -27.07
CA PRO A 17 26.20 3.30 -25.73
C PRO A 17 24.91 2.47 -25.74
N ALA A 18 24.99 1.21 -25.32
CA ALA A 18 23.82 0.40 -25.03
C ALA A 18 23.00 1.14 -23.96
N CYS A 19 21.74 1.50 -24.29
CA CYS A 19 20.80 1.92 -23.29
C CYS A 19 20.69 0.78 -22.27
N ALA A 20 21.22 1.01 -21.08
CA ALA A 20 20.89 0.18 -19.93
C ALA A 20 19.37 0.26 -19.78
N SER A 21 18.66 -0.83 -20.01
CA SER A 21 17.28 -0.96 -19.60
C SER A 21 17.28 -0.78 -18.10
N ASP A 22 16.72 0.32 -17.61
CA ASP A 22 16.35 0.47 -16.20
C ASP A 22 15.39 -0.69 -15.90
N GLU A 23 15.93 -1.77 -15.41
CA GLU A 23 15.18 -2.87 -14.84
C GLU A 23 14.52 -2.31 -13.58
N ILE A 24 13.25 -1.86 -13.73
CA ILE A 24 12.44 -1.40 -12.60
C ILE A 24 12.36 -2.60 -11.67
N ALA A 25 13.04 -2.50 -10.51
CA ALA A 25 12.95 -3.52 -9.48
C ALA A 25 11.45 -3.77 -9.20
N PRO A 26 11.02 -5.03 -9.03
CA PRO A 26 9.63 -5.31 -8.71
C PRO A 26 9.25 -4.51 -7.46
N PRO A 27 8.02 -3.97 -7.41
CA PRO A 27 7.56 -3.23 -6.27
C PRO A 27 7.79 -4.08 -5.00
N ARG A 28 8.44 -3.49 -4.01
CA ARG A 28 8.76 -4.19 -2.76
C ARG A 28 7.43 -4.59 -2.11
N GLU A 29 7.25 -5.88 -1.88
CA GLU A 29 6.11 -6.38 -1.15
C GLU A 29 6.21 -5.91 0.30
N VAL A 30 5.16 -5.25 0.81
CA VAL A 30 5.09 -4.83 2.20
C VAL A 30 4.90 -6.06 3.09
N GLU A 31 5.65 -6.12 4.18
CA GLU A 31 5.49 -7.17 5.17
C GLU A 31 4.24 -6.88 6.03
N ILE A 32 3.34 -7.86 6.10
CA ILE A 32 2.17 -7.81 6.98
C ILE A 32 2.49 -8.65 8.20
N GLU A 33 2.46 -8.04 9.40
CA GLU A 33 2.68 -8.75 10.64
C GLU A 33 1.45 -9.63 10.95
N GLY A 34 1.65 -10.93 11.13
CA GLY A 34 0.59 -11.88 11.49
C GLY A 34 0.41 -13.06 10.54
N PRO A 35 -0.77 -13.70 10.52
CA PRO A 35 -1.10 -14.77 9.58
C PRO A 35 -1.09 -14.32 8.12
N ASP A 36 -0.93 -15.29 7.19
CA ASP A 36 -1.02 -15.03 5.76
C ASP A 36 -2.39 -14.45 5.39
N VAL A 37 -2.38 -13.54 4.42
CA VAL A 37 -3.59 -12.90 3.88
C VAL A 37 -3.86 -13.35 2.45
N LEU A 38 -5.10 -13.13 1.97
CA LEU A 38 -5.46 -13.42 0.59
C LEU A 38 -4.67 -12.53 -0.40
N PRO A 39 -4.39 -13.00 -1.63
CA PRO A 39 -3.57 -12.26 -2.59
C PRO A 39 -4.07 -10.84 -2.92
N HIS A 40 -5.38 -10.61 -2.94
CA HIS A 40 -5.92 -9.27 -3.19
C HIS A 40 -5.75 -8.34 -1.98
N VAL A 41 -5.75 -8.89 -0.77
CA VAL A 41 -5.47 -8.16 0.47
C VAL A 41 -4.00 -7.72 0.50
N GLN A 42 -3.07 -8.61 0.12
CA GLN A 42 -1.65 -8.26 -0.03
C GLN A 42 -1.44 -7.18 -1.11
N ARG A 43 -2.15 -7.27 -2.25
CA ARG A 43 -2.08 -6.21 -3.27
C ARG A 43 -2.54 -4.86 -2.76
N PHE A 44 -3.61 -4.82 -1.96
CA PHE A 44 -4.07 -3.59 -1.33
C PHE A 44 -3.02 -3.05 -0.33
N ALA A 45 -2.43 -3.90 0.51
CA ALA A 45 -1.39 -3.51 1.45
C ALA A 45 -0.19 -2.85 0.72
N ASN A 46 0.25 -3.42 -0.39
CA ASN A 46 1.32 -2.85 -1.22
C ASN A 46 0.90 -1.50 -1.82
N ALA A 47 -0.34 -1.39 -2.30
CA ALA A 47 -0.86 -0.18 -2.93
C ALA A 47 -1.00 0.97 -1.92
N VAL A 48 -1.59 0.73 -0.75
CA VAL A 48 -1.77 1.76 0.28
C VAL A 48 -0.44 2.23 0.84
N CYS A 49 0.49 1.31 1.13
CA CYS A 49 1.84 1.67 1.58
C CYS A 49 2.57 2.54 0.54
N GLY A 50 2.48 2.21 -0.74
CA GLY A 50 3.12 2.98 -1.81
C GLY A 50 2.48 4.35 -2.08
N ALA A 51 1.21 4.52 -1.74
CA ALA A 51 0.47 5.76 -1.96
C ALA A 51 0.54 6.74 -0.78
N THR A 52 0.55 6.23 0.45
CA THR A 52 0.36 7.03 1.67
C THR A 52 1.56 6.99 2.63
N ASP A 53 2.57 6.16 2.36
CA ASP A 53 3.68 5.85 3.28
C ASP A 53 3.26 5.13 4.60
N ALA A 54 1.97 4.75 4.75
CA ALA A 54 1.48 3.95 5.86
C ALA A 54 1.82 2.46 5.65
N CYS A 55 3.03 2.07 6.05
CA CYS A 55 3.59 0.75 5.76
C CYS A 55 3.67 -0.18 6.98
N THR A 56 3.22 0.24 8.14
CA THR A 56 3.11 -0.62 9.34
C THR A 56 1.73 -1.27 9.34
N ILE A 57 1.68 -2.50 8.85
CA ILE A 57 0.42 -3.23 8.58
C ILE A 57 0.43 -4.55 9.30
N SER A 58 -0.68 -4.90 9.96
CA SER A 58 -0.83 -6.16 10.69
C SER A 58 -2.19 -6.79 10.52
N THR A 59 -2.27 -8.09 10.81
CA THR A 59 -3.49 -8.84 11.05
C THR A 59 -3.25 -9.84 12.19
N TYR A 60 -4.29 -10.43 12.75
CA TYR A 60 -4.15 -11.37 13.86
C TYR A 60 -5.24 -12.46 13.85
N SER A 61 -4.97 -13.59 14.48
CA SER A 61 -5.97 -14.65 14.64
C SER A 61 -7.18 -14.15 15.42
N GLY A 62 -8.36 -14.22 14.82
CA GLY A 62 -9.59 -13.67 15.39
C GLY A 62 -9.95 -12.25 14.90
N HIS A 63 -9.17 -11.71 13.98
CA HIS A 63 -9.53 -10.48 13.27
C HIS A 63 -10.84 -10.64 12.49
N HIS A 64 -11.72 -9.65 12.53
CA HIS A 64 -13.01 -9.72 11.84
C HIS A 64 -12.88 -9.25 10.38
N PRO A 65 -13.45 -9.92 9.38
CA PRO A 65 -14.24 -11.16 9.47
C PRO A 65 -13.42 -12.43 9.74
N VAL A 66 -12.18 -12.48 9.26
CA VAL A 66 -11.14 -13.47 9.52
C VAL A 66 -9.78 -12.84 9.22
N ALA A 67 -8.69 -13.35 9.81
CA ALA A 67 -7.35 -12.80 9.67
C ALA A 67 -6.90 -12.60 8.20
N GLU A 68 -7.25 -13.55 7.33
CA GLU A 68 -6.89 -13.55 5.91
C GLU A 68 -7.50 -12.38 5.11
N ARG A 69 -8.56 -11.74 5.66
CA ARG A 69 -9.39 -10.72 5.01
C ARG A 69 -9.55 -9.45 5.84
N ALA A 70 -8.61 -9.17 6.72
CA ALA A 70 -8.63 -7.96 7.53
C ALA A 70 -7.22 -7.43 7.77
N LEU A 71 -7.07 -6.11 7.69
CA LEU A 71 -5.82 -5.41 7.96
C LEU A 71 -6.06 -4.28 8.95
N ASP A 72 -5.13 -4.12 9.88
CA ASP A 72 -4.96 -2.92 10.68
C ASP A 72 -3.74 -2.15 10.16
N ILE A 73 -3.94 -0.95 9.65
CA ILE A 73 -2.91 -0.07 9.11
C ILE A 73 -2.63 0.99 10.16
N LEU A 74 -1.50 0.86 10.86
CA LEU A 74 -1.11 1.77 11.92
C LEU A 74 -0.80 3.16 11.35
N VAL A 75 -1.40 4.20 11.92
CA VAL A 75 -1.24 5.61 11.52
C VAL A 75 -0.78 6.50 12.67
N SER A 76 -0.52 5.91 13.82
CA SER A 76 0.17 6.51 14.97
C SER A 76 1.56 5.90 15.13
N ASP A 77 2.36 6.41 16.06
CA ASP A 77 3.69 5.85 16.33
C ASP A 77 3.61 4.44 16.91
N VAL A 78 2.63 4.18 17.75
CA VAL A 78 2.36 2.88 18.37
C VAL A 78 0.88 2.73 18.70
N TYR A 79 0.40 1.49 18.80
CA TYR A 79 -0.97 1.21 19.24
C TYR A 79 -1.25 1.81 20.63
N GLY A 80 -2.46 2.32 20.82
CA GLY A 80 -2.91 2.95 22.05
C GLY A 80 -2.57 4.44 22.18
N GLN A 81 -1.98 5.05 21.16
CA GLN A 81 -1.70 6.48 21.08
C GLN A 81 -2.44 7.13 19.91
N LEU A 82 -2.80 8.40 20.06
CA LEU A 82 -3.36 9.18 18.96
C LEU A 82 -2.26 9.55 17.96
N PRO A 83 -2.58 9.66 16.65
CA PRO A 83 -1.66 10.18 15.66
C PRO A 83 -1.14 11.58 16.00
N SER A 84 0.13 11.84 15.73
CA SER A 84 0.77 13.12 16.00
C SER A 84 0.51 14.19 14.92
N ASP A 85 -0.02 13.78 13.77
CA ASP A 85 -0.28 14.59 12.57
C ASP A 85 -1.71 15.10 12.45
N ASP A 86 -2.46 15.17 13.57
CA ASP A 86 -3.88 15.53 13.62
C ASP A 86 -4.77 14.63 12.75
N ASN A 87 -4.41 13.34 12.65
CA ASN A 87 -5.10 12.29 11.89
C ASN A 87 -4.95 12.38 10.36
N ALA A 88 -4.06 13.22 9.82
CA ALA A 88 -3.92 13.42 8.38
C ALA A 88 -3.60 12.11 7.65
N LEU A 89 -2.64 11.32 8.14
CA LEU A 89 -2.29 10.03 7.55
C LEU A 89 -3.46 9.03 7.59
N GLY A 90 -4.18 8.96 8.71
CA GLY A 90 -5.34 8.07 8.84
C GLY A 90 -6.51 8.47 7.93
N ASP A 91 -6.75 9.77 7.77
CA ASP A 91 -7.76 10.28 6.84
C ASP A 91 -7.37 9.95 5.38
N GLU A 92 -6.07 10.03 5.02
CA GLU A 92 -5.55 9.67 3.70
C GLU A 92 -5.69 8.16 3.43
N VAL A 93 -5.30 7.30 4.38
CA VAL A 93 -5.45 5.84 4.28
C VAL A 93 -6.92 5.44 4.13
N ALA A 94 -7.81 6.03 4.94
CA ALA A 94 -9.24 5.73 4.89
C ALA A 94 -9.85 6.19 3.55
N ALA A 95 -9.47 7.36 3.04
CA ALA A 95 -9.90 7.85 1.73
C ALA A 95 -9.40 6.94 0.61
N PHE A 96 -8.12 6.55 0.62
CA PHE A 96 -7.55 5.61 -0.34
C PHE A 96 -8.33 4.28 -0.37
N ALA A 97 -8.63 3.72 0.81
CA ALA A 97 -9.37 2.47 0.89
C ALA A 97 -10.78 2.58 0.28
N LEU A 98 -11.48 3.69 0.50
CA LEU A 98 -12.82 3.91 -0.06
C LEU A 98 -12.78 4.22 -1.57
N ASP A 99 -11.81 4.97 -2.05
CA ASP A 99 -11.63 5.28 -3.47
C ASP A 99 -11.37 4.03 -4.31
N TYR A 100 -10.66 3.05 -3.75
CA TYR A 100 -10.32 1.78 -4.39
C TYR A 100 -11.11 0.58 -3.86
N GLN A 101 -12.26 0.82 -3.23
CA GLN A 101 -13.08 -0.21 -2.58
C GLN A 101 -13.44 -1.36 -3.54
N VAL A 102 -13.91 -1.05 -4.74
CA VAL A 102 -14.30 -2.05 -5.73
C VAL A 102 -13.10 -2.80 -6.27
N ASP A 103 -12.01 -2.09 -6.61
CA ASP A 103 -10.83 -2.66 -7.26
C ASP A 103 -10.10 -3.70 -6.38
N HIS A 104 -10.19 -3.52 -5.07
CA HIS A 104 -9.56 -4.41 -4.09
C HIS A 104 -10.53 -5.32 -3.34
N GLY A 105 -11.83 -5.25 -3.62
CA GLY A 105 -12.84 -6.05 -2.93
C GLY A 105 -12.93 -5.71 -1.44
N ILE A 106 -12.88 -4.41 -1.10
CA ILE A 106 -13.02 -3.97 0.28
C ILE A 106 -14.48 -4.03 0.67
N TRP A 107 -14.78 -4.69 1.76
CA TRP A 107 -16.12 -4.80 2.31
C TRP A 107 -16.46 -3.55 3.13
N TYR A 108 -15.59 -3.18 4.09
CA TYR A 108 -15.77 -1.96 4.88
C TYR A 108 -14.45 -1.43 5.45
N VAL A 109 -14.51 -0.18 5.89
CA VAL A 109 -13.42 0.55 6.56
C VAL A 109 -13.91 1.05 7.91
N ILE A 110 -13.07 0.95 8.96
CA ILE A 110 -13.31 1.60 10.25
C ILE A 110 -12.19 2.59 10.52
N TRP A 111 -12.56 3.84 10.82
CA TRP A 111 -11.64 4.89 11.20
C TRP A 111 -12.29 5.89 12.17
N ARG A 112 -11.61 6.20 13.26
CA ARG A 112 -12.07 7.18 14.27
C ARG A 112 -13.49 6.92 14.76
N GLN A 113 -13.73 5.70 15.25
CA GLN A 113 -15.02 5.27 15.80
C GLN A 113 -16.19 5.41 14.80
N ARG A 114 -15.90 5.26 13.50
CA ARG A 114 -16.89 5.30 12.42
C ARG A 114 -16.66 4.15 11.45
N TYR A 115 -17.74 3.62 10.94
CA TYR A 115 -17.80 2.52 9.97
C TYR A 115 -18.26 3.06 8.61
N ASN A 116 -17.70 2.52 7.53
CA ASN A 116 -18.12 2.87 6.16
C ASN A 116 -17.99 1.64 5.24
N ASP A 117 -19.10 1.22 4.64
CA ASP A 117 -19.19 0.13 3.67
C ASP A 117 -19.38 0.63 2.22
N GLY A 118 -19.13 1.91 1.99
CA GLY A 118 -19.38 2.60 0.71
C GLY A 118 -20.66 3.44 0.71
N SER A 119 -21.52 3.32 1.73
CA SER A 119 -22.76 4.11 1.85
C SER A 119 -22.57 5.43 2.61
N GLY A 120 -21.41 5.63 3.23
CA GLY A 120 -21.06 6.78 4.05
C GLY A 120 -20.60 6.39 5.44
N TRP A 121 -20.20 7.37 6.24
CA TRP A 121 -19.68 7.16 7.58
C TRP A 121 -20.80 7.11 8.62
N ASP A 122 -20.95 5.96 9.27
CA ASP A 122 -21.83 5.76 10.40
C ASP A 122 -21.05 5.73 11.73
N PRO A 123 -21.51 6.41 12.79
CA PRO A 123 -20.87 6.38 14.10
C PRO A 123 -20.98 4.98 14.73
N MET A 124 -19.91 4.55 15.39
CA MET A 124 -19.89 3.32 16.19
C MET A 124 -20.00 3.65 17.68
N GLU A 125 -20.43 2.66 18.47
CA GLU A 125 -20.42 2.77 19.93
C GLU A 125 -18.99 2.90 20.47
N ASP A 126 -18.84 3.59 21.61
CA ASP A 126 -17.55 3.68 22.30
C ASP A 126 -17.21 2.32 22.94
N ARG A 127 -16.04 1.79 22.56
CA ARG A 127 -15.49 0.51 23.04
C ARG A 127 -14.43 0.68 24.13
N GLY A 128 -14.18 1.93 24.58
CA GLY A 128 -13.45 2.28 25.79
C GLY A 128 -11.95 2.58 25.61
N SER A 129 -11.29 2.18 24.52
CA SER A 129 -9.87 2.50 24.30
C SER A 129 -9.62 3.12 22.93
N ILE A 130 -8.47 3.78 22.77
CA ILE A 130 -8.01 4.36 21.51
C ILE A 130 -8.01 3.29 20.41
N THR A 131 -7.37 2.15 20.66
CA THR A 131 -7.27 1.05 19.69
C THR A 131 -8.61 0.41 19.39
N GLN A 132 -9.44 0.13 20.39
CA GLN A 132 -10.76 -0.46 20.15
C GLN A 132 -11.72 0.47 19.40
N ASN A 133 -11.49 1.78 19.49
CA ASN A 133 -12.22 2.82 18.77
C ASN A 133 -11.54 3.22 17.45
N HIS A 134 -10.47 2.52 17.04
CA HIS A 134 -9.76 2.77 15.78
C HIS A 134 -9.30 4.23 15.61
N TYR A 135 -8.72 4.82 16.67
CA TYR A 135 -8.14 6.17 16.63
C TYR A 135 -6.63 6.15 16.29
N ASP A 136 -5.97 4.99 16.36
CA ASP A 136 -4.55 4.80 16.13
C ASP A 136 -4.22 4.03 14.84
N HIS A 137 -5.21 3.39 14.24
CA HIS A 137 -5.09 2.62 13.00
C HIS A 137 -6.37 2.68 12.17
N VAL A 138 -6.24 2.49 10.88
CA VAL A 138 -7.37 2.27 9.97
C VAL A 138 -7.57 0.77 9.80
N HIS A 139 -8.75 0.26 10.17
CA HIS A 139 -9.13 -1.12 9.93
C HIS A 139 -9.81 -1.26 8.58
N VAL A 140 -9.35 -2.22 7.77
CA VAL A 140 -9.92 -2.51 6.45
C VAL A 140 -10.28 -3.99 6.37
N SER A 141 -11.54 -4.29 6.09
CA SER A 141 -12.04 -5.65 5.86
C SER A 141 -12.33 -5.88 4.39
N PHE A 142 -12.13 -7.12 3.95
CA PHE A 142 -12.23 -7.49 2.54
C PHE A 142 -13.26 -8.59 2.31
N GLU A 143 -13.86 -8.59 1.12
CA GLU A 143 -14.64 -9.69 0.61
C GLU A 143 -13.77 -10.94 0.40
N GLU A 144 -14.38 -12.09 0.23
CA GLU A 144 -13.65 -13.34 -0.04
C GLU A 144 -12.90 -13.31 -1.38
N THR A 145 -13.41 -12.55 -2.33
CA THR A 145 -12.82 -12.37 -3.66
C THR A 145 -12.82 -10.90 -4.06
N ALA A 146 -11.81 -10.48 -4.81
CA ALA A 146 -11.81 -9.21 -5.53
C ALA A 146 -11.94 -9.45 -7.04
N PRO A 147 -12.33 -8.43 -7.83
CA PRO A 147 -12.37 -8.48 -9.30
C PRO A 147 -11.03 -8.87 -9.92
#